data_5bf369441f100450bc506182b7a6f3b2
#
_entry.id   5bf369441f100450bc506182b7a6f3b2
#
_cell.length_a   1.000
_cell.length_b   1.000
_cell.length_c   1.000
_cell.angle_alpha   90.00
_cell.angle_beta   90.00
_cell.angle_gamma   90.00
#
_symmetry.space_group_name_H-M   'P 1'
#
loop_
_entity.id
_entity.type
_entity.pdbx_description
1 polymer ?
#
loop_
_entity_poly.entity_id
_entity_poly.type
_entity_poly.pdbx_seq_one_letter_code
_entity_poly.pdbx_strand_id
1 'polypeptide(L)'
;MKKTLLACLVFLSLNVLASKPKHQFVRISTDRGSCVVLLYNQTPQHRDNFVKITQEGKLSGTLFHRVIKGFMIQGGDPDSKTAKPGQALGDGDWGYTVPAEFRDSLFHKKGVIAAARDDNPLKASSACQFYLAQGKVFTDEQLDLLEQNRLKRKIPTWQREVYKTLGGIPHLDQNYTVFGEVVQGIELIDTVAAVKTGAADRPVEDVRMTVTVLKKKEAKKLEKKLRLATQP
;
A
#
# COMPACT_ATOMS: atom_id res chain seq x y z
N MET A 1 54.81 -45.91 -24.05
CA MET A 1 54.50 -45.16 -22.85
C MET A 1 53.67 -43.95 -23.22
N LYS A 2 52.34 -44.04 -23.09
CA LYS A 2 51.39 -42.95 -23.36
C LYS A 2 51.08 -42.20 -22.08
N LYS A 3 51.47 -40.93 -21.97
CA LYS A 3 51.11 -40.08 -20.81
C LYS A 3 49.76 -39.46 -21.07
N THR A 4 48.75 -39.84 -20.30
CA THR A 4 47.41 -39.26 -20.29
C THR A 4 47.44 -38.04 -19.40
N LEU A 5 47.19 -36.86 -20.01
CA LEU A 5 47.10 -35.58 -19.31
C LEU A 5 45.63 -35.42 -18.82
N LEU A 6 45.41 -35.48 -17.51
CA LEU A 6 44.12 -35.28 -16.90
C LEU A 6 43.90 -33.77 -16.64
N ALA A 7 43.07 -33.16 -17.45
CA ALA A 7 42.71 -31.74 -17.31
C ALA A 7 41.58 -31.63 -16.23
N CYS A 8 41.93 -31.13 -15.05
CA CYS A 8 40.93 -30.74 -14.04
C CYS A 8 40.23 -29.43 -14.44
N LEU A 9 39.00 -29.52 -14.91
CA LEU A 9 38.13 -28.34 -15.07
C LEU A 9 37.65 -27.90 -13.68
N VAL A 10 38.19 -26.81 -13.18
CA VAL A 10 37.66 -26.11 -11.97
C VAL A 10 36.45 -25.29 -12.39
N PHE A 11 35.27 -25.79 -12.05
CA PHE A 11 34.04 -25.00 -12.14
C PHE A 11 34.05 -23.92 -11.04
N LEU A 12 34.39 -22.69 -11.44
CA LEU A 12 34.20 -21.50 -10.60
C LEU A 12 32.71 -21.18 -10.57
N SER A 13 31.99 -21.63 -9.57
CA SER A 13 30.61 -21.20 -9.31
C SER A 13 30.63 -19.73 -8.89
N LEU A 14 30.33 -18.83 -9.83
CA LEU A 14 30.00 -17.43 -9.52
C LEU A 14 28.71 -17.40 -8.68
N ASN A 15 28.86 -17.32 -7.37
CA ASN A 15 27.76 -16.90 -6.50
C ASN A 15 27.44 -15.44 -6.83
N VAL A 16 26.45 -15.22 -7.70
CA VAL A 16 25.84 -13.91 -7.88
C VAL A 16 25.13 -13.59 -6.56
N LEU A 17 25.81 -12.85 -5.69
CA LEU A 17 25.19 -12.21 -4.54
C LEU A 17 24.13 -11.24 -5.09
N ALA A 18 22.89 -11.70 -5.14
CA ALA A 18 21.75 -10.86 -5.43
C ALA A 18 21.79 -9.66 -4.48
N SER A 19 21.99 -8.46 -4.99
CA SER A 19 21.96 -7.25 -4.18
C SER A 19 20.58 -7.17 -3.50
N LYS A 20 20.59 -7.00 -2.17
CA LYS A 20 19.36 -6.86 -1.39
C LYS A 20 18.45 -5.80 -2.04
N PRO A 21 17.12 -6.04 -2.16
CA PRO A 21 16.20 -5.06 -2.72
C PRO A 21 16.29 -3.77 -1.89
N LYS A 22 16.47 -2.65 -2.58
CA LYS A 22 16.46 -1.33 -1.95
C LYS A 22 15.02 -0.99 -1.57
N HIS A 23 14.84 -0.34 -0.43
CA HIS A 23 13.54 0.18 -0.05
C HIS A 23 13.08 1.27 -1.04
N GLN A 24 11.83 1.23 -1.42
CA GLN A 24 11.18 2.22 -2.25
C GLN A 24 10.27 3.09 -1.39
N PHE A 25 10.34 4.40 -1.61
CA PHE A 25 9.49 5.37 -0.90
C PHE A 25 8.79 6.26 -1.90
N VAL A 26 7.53 6.55 -1.63
CA VAL A 26 6.68 7.44 -2.43
C VAL A 26 6.13 8.54 -1.53
N ARG A 27 6.17 9.78 -2.00
CA ARG A 27 5.48 10.91 -1.36
C ARG A 27 4.14 11.12 -2.03
N ILE A 28 3.10 11.27 -1.22
CA ILE A 28 1.76 11.71 -1.60
C ILE A 28 1.55 13.07 -0.97
N SER A 29 1.30 14.08 -1.78
CA SER A 29 1.08 15.47 -1.34
C SER A 29 -0.27 15.97 -1.84
N THR A 30 -0.95 16.73 -1.00
CA THR A 30 -2.22 17.43 -1.29
C THR A 30 -2.13 18.86 -0.76
N ASP A 31 -3.13 19.67 -0.99
CA ASP A 31 -3.33 20.97 -0.34
C ASP A 31 -3.54 20.87 1.18
N ARG A 32 -3.83 19.66 1.69
CA ARG A 32 -4.10 19.38 3.11
C ARG A 32 -2.91 18.76 3.85
N GLY A 33 -1.76 18.65 3.20
CA GLY A 33 -0.54 18.09 3.76
C GLY A 33 0.09 17.01 2.89
N SER A 34 1.08 16.32 3.43
CA SER A 34 1.77 15.26 2.70
C SER A 34 2.17 14.10 3.62
N CYS A 35 2.28 12.91 3.03
CA CYS A 35 2.86 11.76 3.70
C CYS A 35 3.94 11.09 2.85
N VAL A 36 4.78 10.30 3.49
CA VAL A 36 5.74 9.41 2.81
C VAL A 36 5.40 7.97 3.15
N VAL A 37 5.24 7.16 2.12
CA VAL A 37 4.93 5.74 2.18
C VAL A 37 6.19 4.93 1.90
N LEU A 38 6.51 3.98 2.77
CA LEU A 38 7.44 2.88 2.51
C LEU A 38 6.69 1.76 1.80
N LEU A 39 7.17 1.34 0.63
CA LEU A 39 6.60 0.19 -0.10
C LEU A 39 7.32 -1.10 0.30
N TYR A 40 6.55 -2.16 0.54
CA TYR A 40 7.06 -3.42 1.06
C TYR A 40 7.72 -4.30 -0.02
N ASN A 41 8.87 -4.87 0.30
CA ASN A 41 9.54 -5.83 -0.56
C ASN A 41 8.84 -7.21 -0.60
N GLN A 42 8.00 -7.50 0.38
CA GLN A 42 7.21 -8.75 0.45
C GLN A 42 6.04 -8.79 -0.55
N THR A 43 5.70 -7.65 -1.15
CA THR A 43 4.66 -7.51 -2.17
C THR A 43 5.24 -6.84 -3.44
N PRO A 44 6.20 -7.52 -4.11
CA PRO A 44 7.01 -6.91 -5.16
C PRO A 44 6.18 -6.47 -6.37
N GLN A 45 5.12 -7.18 -6.75
CA GLN A 45 4.30 -6.83 -7.91
C GLN A 45 3.54 -5.52 -7.66
N HIS A 46 2.92 -5.36 -6.49
CA HIS A 46 2.23 -4.10 -6.13
C HIS A 46 3.23 -2.96 -5.96
N ARG A 47 4.36 -3.20 -5.27
CA ARG A 47 5.43 -2.20 -5.12
C ARG A 47 5.92 -1.69 -6.47
N ASP A 48 6.29 -2.60 -7.36
CA ASP A 48 6.91 -2.24 -8.65
C ASP A 48 5.90 -1.60 -9.58
N ASN A 49 4.63 -2.06 -9.58
CA ASN A 49 3.55 -1.41 -10.28
C ASN A 49 3.34 0.02 -9.77
N PHE A 50 3.22 0.22 -8.46
CA PHE A 50 2.98 1.54 -7.87
C PHE A 50 4.13 2.51 -8.16
N VAL A 51 5.39 2.05 -8.09
CA VAL A 51 6.56 2.83 -8.48
C VAL A 51 6.50 3.22 -9.96
N LYS A 52 6.21 2.26 -10.85
CA LYS A 52 6.13 2.47 -12.30
C LYS A 52 5.10 3.54 -12.65
N ILE A 53 3.84 3.38 -12.19
CA ILE A 53 2.77 4.32 -12.52
C ILE A 53 2.98 5.70 -11.89
N THR A 54 3.71 5.76 -10.74
CA THR A 54 4.13 7.03 -10.14
C THR A 54 5.18 7.72 -11.00
N GLN A 55 6.20 6.99 -11.48
CA GLN A 55 7.26 7.53 -12.35
C GLN A 55 6.71 8.00 -13.70
N GLU A 56 5.69 7.33 -14.22
CA GLU A 56 4.96 7.72 -15.43
C GLU A 56 4.03 8.93 -15.22
N GLY A 57 3.96 9.47 -13.99
CA GLY A 57 3.08 10.61 -13.65
C GLY A 57 1.58 10.28 -13.67
N LYS A 58 1.23 9.01 -13.73
CA LYS A 58 -0.15 8.56 -13.89
C LYS A 58 -1.02 8.84 -12.66
N LEU A 59 -0.44 8.81 -11.46
CA LEU A 59 -1.16 9.08 -10.21
C LEU A 59 -1.27 10.58 -9.89
N SER A 60 -0.33 11.40 -10.35
CA SER A 60 -0.38 12.85 -10.11
C SER A 60 -1.56 13.49 -10.84
N GLY A 61 -2.27 14.35 -10.12
CA GLY A 61 -3.51 14.99 -10.60
C GLY A 61 -4.78 14.18 -10.33
N THR A 62 -4.71 12.92 -9.86
CA THR A 62 -5.89 12.18 -9.41
C THR A 62 -6.38 12.69 -8.06
N LEU A 63 -7.60 12.30 -7.66
CA LEU A 63 -8.24 12.71 -6.42
C LEU A 63 -8.23 11.58 -5.38
N PHE A 64 -8.31 11.95 -4.11
CA PHE A 64 -8.96 11.09 -3.12
C PHE A 64 -10.47 11.19 -3.35
N HIS A 65 -10.98 10.30 -4.19
CA HIS A 65 -12.36 10.37 -4.71
C HIS A 65 -13.39 9.72 -3.80
N ARG A 66 -12.96 8.91 -2.82
CA ARG A 66 -13.83 8.27 -1.83
C ARG A 66 -13.20 8.34 -0.45
N VAL A 67 -13.89 8.94 0.49
CA VAL A 67 -13.40 9.20 1.85
C VAL A 67 -14.45 8.79 2.87
N ILE A 68 -14.11 7.82 3.73
CA ILE A 68 -14.99 7.37 4.81
C ILE A 68 -14.23 7.49 6.13
N LYS A 69 -14.68 8.41 6.98
CA LYS A 69 -14.12 8.62 8.32
C LYS A 69 -14.23 7.36 9.17
N GLY A 70 -13.16 7.01 9.86
CA GLY A 70 -13.08 5.78 10.64
C GLY A 70 -12.86 4.51 9.79
N PHE A 71 -12.62 4.69 8.47
CA PHE A 71 -12.37 3.59 7.56
C PHE A 71 -11.12 3.86 6.70
N MET A 72 -11.23 4.59 5.59
CA MET A 72 -10.11 4.82 4.66
C MET A 72 -10.29 6.08 3.81
N ILE A 73 -9.19 6.50 3.17
CA ILE A 73 -9.19 7.48 2.09
C ILE A 73 -8.68 6.78 0.82
N GLN A 74 -9.53 6.73 -0.23
CA GLN A 74 -9.26 6.00 -1.48
C GLN A 74 -9.04 6.98 -2.63
N GLY A 75 -8.05 6.69 -3.47
CA GLY A 75 -7.70 7.51 -4.63
C GLY A 75 -7.07 6.69 -5.76
N GLY A 76 -6.57 7.38 -6.78
CA GLY A 76 -5.86 6.78 -7.90
C GLY A 76 -6.72 6.47 -9.13
N ASP A 77 -8.02 6.77 -9.09
CA ASP A 77 -8.90 6.68 -10.26
C ASP A 77 -8.41 7.64 -11.36
N PRO A 78 -8.03 7.15 -12.57
CA PRO A 78 -7.55 7.99 -13.67
C PRO A 78 -8.58 9.01 -14.15
N ASP A 79 -9.88 8.69 -14.11
CA ASP A 79 -10.95 9.57 -14.57
C ASP A 79 -11.12 10.80 -13.65
N SER A 80 -10.62 10.68 -12.42
CA SER A 80 -10.66 11.78 -11.45
C SER A 80 -9.77 12.97 -11.82
N LYS A 81 -8.83 12.82 -12.78
CA LYS A 81 -7.95 13.92 -13.21
C LYS A 81 -8.73 15.09 -13.81
N THR A 82 -9.76 14.80 -14.56
CA THR A 82 -10.58 15.77 -15.29
C THR A 82 -12.04 15.78 -14.83
N ALA A 83 -12.30 15.18 -13.67
CA ALA A 83 -13.65 15.04 -13.15
C ALA A 83 -14.30 16.40 -12.85
N LYS A 84 -15.57 16.51 -13.19
CA LYS A 84 -16.42 17.65 -12.81
C LYS A 84 -16.88 17.51 -11.35
N PRO A 85 -17.22 18.62 -10.69
CA PRO A 85 -17.83 18.56 -9.37
C PRO A 85 -19.05 17.64 -9.35
N GLY A 86 -19.13 16.74 -8.36
CA GLY A 86 -20.24 15.80 -8.22
C GLY A 86 -20.25 14.59 -9.18
N GLN A 87 -19.32 14.51 -10.13
CA GLN A 87 -19.22 13.35 -11.03
C GLN A 87 -18.92 12.07 -10.24
N ALA A 88 -19.64 10.97 -10.53
CA ALA A 88 -19.34 9.66 -9.98
C ALA A 88 -17.94 9.20 -10.42
N LEU A 89 -17.20 8.60 -9.49
CA LEU A 89 -15.82 8.12 -9.68
C LEU A 89 -15.68 6.76 -9.00
N GLY A 90 -14.62 6.06 -9.34
CA GLY A 90 -14.27 4.78 -8.75
C GLY A 90 -14.20 3.63 -9.76
N ASP A 91 -14.71 3.82 -10.98
CA ASP A 91 -14.76 2.80 -12.04
C ASP A 91 -13.56 2.88 -13.01
N GLY A 92 -12.77 3.97 -12.93
CA GLY A 92 -11.63 4.18 -13.81
C GLY A 92 -10.49 3.18 -13.54
N ASP A 93 -9.94 2.59 -14.59
CA ASP A 93 -8.78 1.70 -14.54
C ASP A 93 -7.85 1.88 -15.75
N TRP A 94 -6.81 1.06 -15.86
CA TRP A 94 -5.89 1.04 -17.01
C TRP A 94 -5.89 -0.27 -17.79
N GLY A 95 -6.94 -1.07 -17.63
CA GLY A 95 -7.16 -2.29 -18.39
C GLY A 95 -6.28 -3.48 -17.97
N TYR A 96 -5.68 -3.44 -16.77
CA TYR A 96 -4.98 -4.58 -16.19
C TYR A 96 -5.10 -4.61 -14.67
N THR A 97 -4.89 -5.79 -14.11
CA THR A 97 -4.92 -6.03 -12.67
C THR A 97 -3.57 -6.52 -12.16
N VAL A 98 -3.33 -6.39 -10.86
CA VAL A 98 -2.15 -6.94 -10.18
C VAL A 98 -2.58 -8.16 -9.36
N PRO A 99 -1.97 -9.35 -9.55
CA PRO A 99 -2.28 -10.54 -8.78
C PRO A 99 -2.16 -10.29 -7.27
N ALA A 100 -3.04 -10.90 -6.48
CA ALA A 100 -3.04 -10.76 -5.03
C ALA A 100 -1.70 -11.22 -4.41
N GLU A 101 -1.19 -10.46 -3.45
CA GLU A 101 0.05 -10.75 -2.72
C GLU A 101 -0.20 -10.72 -1.21
N PHE A 102 -1.13 -11.56 -0.73
CA PHE A 102 -1.43 -11.61 0.71
C PHE A 102 -0.26 -12.18 1.51
N ARG A 103 -0.02 -11.60 2.68
CA ARG A 103 0.99 -12.04 3.65
C ARG A 103 0.39 -11.92 5.05
N ASP A 104 0.56 -12.92 5.89
CA ASP A 104 0.02 -12.91 7.26
C ASP A 104 0.60 -11.79 8.12
N SER A 105 1.84 -11.39 7.83
CA SER A 105 2.51 -10.28 8.51
C SER A 105 2.05 -8.89 8.06
N LEU A 106 1.36 -8.79 6.93
CA LEU A 106 0.87 -7.53 6.35
C LEU A 106 -0.64 -7.46 6.51
N PHE A 107 -1.09 -6.62 7.43
CA PHE A 107 -2.48 -6.50 7.83
C PHE A 107 -2.90 -5.03 7.91
N HIS A 108 -4.20 -4.76 7.92
CA HIS A 108 -4.76 -3.41 7.79
C HIS A 108 -4.72 -2.60 9.09
N LYS A 109 -3.53 -2.43 9.70
CA LYS A 109 -3.35 -1.43 10.76
C LYS A 109 -3.50 -0.01 10.22
N LYS A 110 -3.82 0.97 11.07
CA LYS A 110 -3.84 2.39 10.67
C LYS A 110 -2.50 2.78 10.00
N GLY A 111 -2.59 3.52 8.90
CA GLY A 111 -1.42 4.03 8.19
C GLY A 111 -0.90 3.14 7.07
N VAL A 112 -1.45 1.94 6.84
CA VAL A 112 -1.03 1.14 5.67
C VAL A 112 -1.64 1.68 4.38
N ILE A 113 -0.91 1.43 3.27
CA ILE A 113 -1.43 1.54 1.91
C ILE A 113 -1.80 0.16 1.40
N ALA A 114 -2.99 0.04 0.83
CA ALA A 114 -3.48 -1.19 0.24
C ALA A 114 -4.14 -0.92 -1.12
N ALA A 115 -4.12 -1.91 -1.99
CA ALA A 115 -4.71 -1.82 -3.32
C ALA A 115 -6.23 -2.03 -3.26
N ALA A 116 -6.99 -1.17 -3.92
CA ALA A 116 -8.40 -1.39 -4.15
C ALA A 116 -8.60 -2.49 -5.20
N ARG A 117 -9.80 -3.07 -5.26
CA ARG A 117 -10.19 -4.05 -6.28
C ARG A 117 -11.71 -4.11 -6.44
N ASP A 118 -12.14 -4.53 -7.60
CA ASP A 118 -13.49 -5.00 -7.85
C ASP A 118 -13.69 -6.40 -7.31
N ASP A 119 -14.93 -6.84 -7.19
CA ASP A 119 -15.19 -8.21 -6.77
C ASP A 119 -14.81 -9.17 -7.90
N ASN A 120 -13.80 -10.00 -7.63
CA ASN A 120 -13.32 -11.02 -8.55
C ASN A 120 -12.78 -12.23 -7.77
N PRO A 121 -12.94 -13.46 -8.31
CA PRO A 121 -12.55 -14.69 -7.61
C PRO A 121 -11.06 -14.80 -7.28
N LEU A 122 -10.19 -14.19 -8.09
CA LEU A 122 -8.74 -14.19 -7.90
C LEU A 122 -8.28 -13.14 -6.89
N LYS A 123 -9.20 -12.28 -6.43
CA LYS A 123 -8.89 -11.12 -5.57
C LYS A 123 -7.76 -10.24 -6.13
N ALA A 124 -7.63 -10.21 -7.47
CA ALA A 124 -6.67 -9.38 -8.16
C ALA A 124 -7.01 -7.91 -7.94
N SER A 125 -5.99 -7.10 -7.74
CA SER A 125 -6.11 -5.68 -7.40
C SER A 125 -6.21 -4.79 -8.64
N SER A 126 -6.88 -3.65 -8.53
CA SER A 126 -6.76 -2.56 -9.49
C SER A 126 -5.29 -2.15 -9.64
N ALA A 127 -4.86 -1.87 -10.86
CA ALA A 127 -3.52 -1.39 -11.14
C ALA A 127 -3.28 0.06 -10.71
N CYS A 128 -4.33 0.84 -10.45
CA CYS A 128 -4.24 2.27 -10.18
C CYS A 128 -4.85 2.70 -8.85
N GLN A 129 -5.96 2.09 -8.44
CA GLN A 129 -6.67 2.53 -7.25
C GLN A 129 -6.10 1.93 -5.97
N PHE A 130 -5.91 2.78 -4.98
CA PHE A 130 -5.36 2.43 -3.67
C PHE A 130 -6.10 3.18 -2.56
N TYR A 131 -5.91 2.75 -1.33
CA TYR A 131 -6.38 3.48 -0.16
C TYR A 131 -5.35 3.50 0.96
N LEU A 132 -5.43 4.55 1.78
CA LEU A 132 -4.70 4.65 3.04
C LEU A 132 -5.70 4.34 4.18
N ALA A 133 -5.34 3.40 5.03
CA ALA A 133 -6.20 2.95 6.12
C ALA A 133 -6.18 3.96 7.27
N GLN A 134 -7.34 4.50 7.63
CA GLN A 134 -7.55 5.22 8.88
C GLN A 134 -7.94 4.23 9.98
N GLY A 135 -9.04 3.52 9.77
CA GLY A 135 -9.59 2.57 10.70
C GLY A 135 -10.06 3.19 12.01
N LYS A 136 -10.34 2.33 12.98
CA LYS A 136 -10.67 2.68 14.36
C LYS A 136 -9.98 1.75 15.34
N VAL A 137 -9.89 2.15 16.59
CA VAL A 137 -9.46 1.29 17.71
C VAL A 137 -10.58 0.34 18.08
N PHE A 138 -10.26 -0.88 18.47
CA PHE A 138 -11.19 -1.93 18.85
C PHE A 138 -10.99 -2.35 20.29
N THR A 139 -12.06 -2.84 20.94
CA THR A 139 -11.98 -3.62 22.18
C THR A 139 -11.84 -5.12 21.87
N ASP A 140 -11.48 -5.93 22.86
CA ASP A 140 -11.41 -7.39 22.69
C ASP A 140 -12.78 -7.96 22.31
N GLU A 141 -13.86 -7.50 22.93
CA GLU A 141 -15.22 -7.94 22.64
C GLU A 141 -15.63 -7.62 21.19
N GLN A 142 -15.24 -6.44 20.69
CA GLN A 142 -15.50 -6.06 19.29
C GLN A 142 -14.73 -6.93 18.31
N LEU A 143 -13.49 -7.29 18.63
CA LEU A 143 -12.69 -8.20 17.82
C LEU A 143 -13.26 -9.63 17.86
N ASP A 144 -13.72 -10.11 19.02
CA ASP A 144 -14.37 -11.41 19.15
C ASP A 144 -15.64 -11.50 18.31
N LEU A 145 -16.50 -10.47 18.37
CA LEU A 145 -17.69 -10.40 17.52
C LEU A 145 -17.34 -10.37 16.02
N LEU A 146 -16.28 -9.67 15.65
CA LEU A 146 -15.80 -9.61 14.27
C LEU A 146 -15.31 -10.98 13.78
N GLU A 147 -14.52 -11.68 14.60
CA GLU A 147 -14.04 -13.04 14.33
C GLU A 147 -15.19 -14.01 14.11
N GLN A 148 -16.19 -13.98 15.00
CA GLN A 148 -17.34 -14.87 14.94
C GLN A 148 -18.26 -14.58 13.76
N ASN A 149 -18.63 -13.30 13.57
CA ASN A 149 -19.71 -12.96 12.65
C ASN A 149 -19.24 -12.73 11.21
N ARG A 150 -18.02 -12.20 11.02
CA ARG A 150 -17.56 -11.74 9.72
C ARG A 150 -16.33 -12.48 9.21
N LEU A 151 -15.28 -12.62 10.01
CA LEU A 151 -14.02 -13.16 9.55
C LEU A 151 -14.04 -14.68 9.44
N LYS A 152 -14.80 -15.37 10.30
CA LYS A 152 -14.81 -16.84 10.46
C LYS A 152 -13.41 -17.43 10.70
N ARG A 153 -12.50 -16.63 11.25
CA ARG A 153 -11.13 -16.97 11.65
C ARG A 153 -10.69 -16.15 12.84
N LYS A 154 -9.69 -16.63 13.56
CA LYS A 154 -9.06 -15.89 14.66
C LYS A 154 -8.08 -14.85 14.13
N ILE A 155 -8.04 -13.70 14.77
CA ILE A 155 -7.00 -12.69 14.56
C ILE A 155 -5.83 -13.07 15.48
N PRO A 156 -4.58 -13.17 14.98
CA PRO A 156 -3.41 -13.43 15.82
C PRO A 156 -3.31 -12.41 16.98
N THR A 157 -2.91 -12.88 18.17
CA THR A 157 -2.86 -12.04 19.37
C THR A 157 -2.07 -10.75 19.15
N TRP A 158 -0.93 -10.83 18.49
CA TRP A 158 -0.09 -9.66 18.20
C TRP A 158 -0.75 -8.64 17.26
N GLN A 159 -1.61 -9.07 16.33
CA GLN A 159 -2.42 -8.17 15.50
C GLN A 159 -3.56 -7.54 16.32
N ARG A 160 -4.19 -8.31 17.22
CA ARG A 160 -5.22 -7.78 18.14
C ARG A 160 -4.68 -6.62 18.97
N GLU A 161 -3.46 -6.77 19.53
CA GLU A 161 -2.83 -5.68 20.29
C GLU A 161 -2.62 -4.40 19.46
N VAL A 162 -2.26 -4.56 18.19
CA VAL A 162 -2.16 -3.41 17.27
C VAL A 162 -3.54 -2.79 17.00
N TYR A 163 -4.56 -3.61 16.75
CA TYR A 163 -5.92 -3.09 16.52
C TYR A 163 -6.53 -2.42 17.76
N LYS A 164 -6.12 -2.84 18.96
CA LYS A 164 -6.55 -2.25 20.25
C LYS A 164 -5.83 -0.95 20.58
N THR A 165 -4.64 -0.72 20.05
CA THR A 165 -3.80 0.44 20.37
C THR A 165 -3.74 1.46 19.23
N LEU A 166 -3.36 1.03 18.05
CA LEU A 166 -3.23 1.89 16.87
C LEU A 166 -4.53 1.95 16.04
N GLY A 167 -5.30 0.89 16.08
CA GLY A 167 -6.49 0.73 15.26
C GLY A 167 -6.21 0.20 13.86
N GLY A 168 -7.27 0.12 13.07
CA GLY A 168 -7.18 -0.38 11.70
C GLY A 168 -8.50 -0.90 11.15
N ILE A 169 -8.40 -1.82 10.16
CA ILE A 169 -9.53 -2.33 9.38
C ILE A 169 -9.45 -3.87 9.26
N PRO A 170 -9.54 -4.62 10.37
CA PRO A 170 -9.25 -6.07 10.39
C PRO A 170 -10.12 -6.91 9.44
N HIS A 171 -11.29 -6.42 9.04
CA HIS A 171 -12.16 -7.15 8.11
C HIS A 171 -11.71 -7.13 6.64
N LEU A 172 -10.69 -6.35 6.31
CA LEU A 172 -10.09 -6.35 4.98
C LEU A 172 -8.87 -7.28 4.87
N ASP A 173 -8.36 -7.80 5.99
CA ASP A 173 -7.21 -8.70 6.01
C ASP A 173 -7.45 -9.94 5.16
N GLN A 174 -6.44 -10.32 4.34
CA GLN A 174 -6.48 -11.45 3.41
C GLN A 174 -7.55 -11.32 2.30
N ASN A 175 -8.10 -10.11 2.13
CA ASN A 175 -9.03 -9.79 1.04
C ASN A 175 -8.51 -8.67 0.13
N TYR A 176 -7.62 -7.83 0.64
CA TYR A 176 -6.98 -6.74 -0.10
C TYR A 176 -5.49 -6.77 0.18
N THR A 177 -4.66 -6.52 -0.84
CA THR A 177 -3.20 -6.56 -0.67
C THR A 177 -2.70 -5.28 -0.02
N VAL A 178 -2.15 -5.42 1.18
CA VAL A 178 -1.38 -4.36 1.86
C VAL A 178 0.05 -4.40 1.28
N PHE A 179 0.51 -3.27 0.72
CA PHE A 179 1.80 -3.23 0.03
C PHE A 179 2.76 -2.14 0.50
N GLY A 180 2.42 -1.47 1.61
CA GLY A 180 3.28 -0.47 2.23
C GLY A 180 2.64 0.17 3.45
N GLU A 181 3.36 1.12 4.05
CA GLU A 181 2.88 1.90 5.19
C GLU A 181 3.40 3.33 5.18
N VAL A 182 2.63 4.25 5.75
CA VAL A 182 3.03 5.63 5.96
C VAL A 182 4.07 5.69 7.09
N VAL A 183 5.25 6.20 6.77
CA VAL A 183 6.38 6.33 7.71
C VAL A 183 6.66 7.78 8.14
N GLN A 184 6.03 8.74 7.47
CA GLN A 184 6.04 10.16 7.84
C GLN A 184 4.73 10.81 7.41
N GLY A 185 4.19 11.75 8.20
CA GLY A 185 3.00 12.53 7.85
C GLY A 185 1.70 11.71 7.89
N ILE A 186 1.56 10.81 8.87
CA ILE A 186 0.35 9.99 9.05
C ILE A 186 -0.90 10.85 9.27
N GLU A 187 -0.72 12.05 9.74
CA GLU A 187 -1.76 13.07 9.98
C GLU A 187 -2.55 13.42 8.71
N LEU A 188 -1.93 13.26 7.54
CA LEU A 188 -2.63 13.45 6.26
C LEU A 188 -3.89 12.59 6.17
N ILE A 189 -3.82 11.35 6.64
CA ILE A 189 -4.96 10.42 6.61
C ILE A 189 -6.11 10.98 7.41
N ASP A 190 -5.85 11.46 8.63
CA ASP A 190 -6.88 11.99 9.52
C ASP A 190 -7.43 13.33 8.99
N THR A 191 -6.56 14.17 8.44
CA THR A 191 -6.94 15.47 7.86
C THR A 191 -7.85 15.28 6.64
N VAL A 192 -7.51 14.37 5.73
CA VAL A 192 -8.35 14.06 4.56
C VAL A 192 -9.63 13.33 4.97
N ALA A 193 -9.56 12.41 5.95
CA ALA A 193 -10.74 11.69 6.44
C ALA A 193 -11.76 12.61 7.15
N ALA A 194 -11.37 13.81 7.53
CA ALA A 194 -12.25 14.80 8.18
C ALA A 194 -12.97 15.72 7.20
N VAL A 195 -12.73 15.65 5.89
CA VAL A 195 -13.40 16.51 4.91
C VAL A 195 -14.89 16.17 4.82
N LYS A 196 -15.70 17.16 4.46
CA LYS A 196 -17.12 16.94 4.17
C LYS A 196 -17.27 16.11 2.90
N THR A 197 -18.07 15.06 2.96
CA THR A 197 -18.37 14.18 1.83
C THR A 197 -19.84 14.32 1.40
N GLY A 198 -20.10 14.05 0.13
CA GLY A 198 -21.42 13.99 -0.48
C GLY A 198 -21.81 12.57 -0.88
N ALA A 199 -22.51 12.45 -2.00
CA ALA A 199 -22.93 11.16 -2.55
C ALA A 199 -21.71 10.26 -2.84
N ALA A 200 -21.86 8.95 -2.63
CA ALA A 200 -20.83 7.92 -2.82
C ALA A 200 -19.53 8.21 -2.01
N ASP A 201 -19.65 8.85 -0.85
CA ASP A 201 -18.52 9.24 0.01
C ASP A 201 -17.48 10.13 -0.68
N ARG A 202 -17.85 10.81 -1.77
CA ARG A 202 -16.96 11.71 -2.49
C ARG A 202 -16.79 13.02 -1.70
N PRO A 203 -15.54 13.52 -1.49
CA PRO A 203 -15.31 14.87 -0.95
C PRO A 203 -16.07 15.94 -1.75
N VAL A 204 -16.74 16.85 -1.03
CA VAL A 204 -17.45 17.99 -1.65
C VAL A 204 -16.46 18.92 -2.33
N GLU A 205 -15.32 19.15 -1.70
CA GLU A 205 -14.17 19.84 -2.27
C GLU A 205 -13.13 18.80 -2.70
N ASP A 206 -12.71 18.88 -3.96
CA ASP A 206 -11.74 17.92 -4.50
C ASP A 206 -10.43 17.94 -3.73
N VAL A 207 -9.97 16.80 -3.25
CA VAL A 207 -8.65 16.62 -2.63
C VAL A 207 -7.72 16.01 -3.67
N ARG A 208 -7.01 16.87 -4.38
CA ARG A 208 -6.11 16.47 -5.48
C ARG A 208 -4.73 16.10 -4.95
N MET A 209 -4.14 15.04 -5.50
CA MET A 209 -2.83 14.58 -5.08
C MET A 209 -1.76 14.78 -6.14
N THR A 210 -0.52 14.99 -5.66
CA THR A 210 0.72 14.81 -6.41
C THR A 210 1.47 13.64 -5.80
N VAL A 211 1.88 12.68 -6.63
CA VAL A 211 2.55 11.46 -6.19
C VAL A 211 3.93 11.38 -6.84
N THR A 212 4.98 11.21 -6.02
CA THR A 212 6.37 11.19 -6.50
C THR A 212 7.20 10.13 -5.80
N VAL A 213 8.06 9.42 -6.54
CA VAL A 213 9.07 8.52 -5.96
C VAL A 213 10.17 9.37 -5.31
N LEU A 214 10.59 9.05 -4.10
CA LEU A 214 11.67 9.77 -3.42
C LEU A 214 13.00 9.60 -4.16
N LYS A 215 13.76 10.68 -4.28
CA LYS A 215 15.12 10.63 -4.83
C LYS A 215 16.03 9.77 -3.94
N LYS A 216 16.98 9.07 -4.57
CA LYS A 216 17.89 8.12 -3.89
C LYS A 216 18.56 8.69 -2.63
N LYS A 217 18.97 9.98 -2.66
CA LYS A 217 19.61 10.65 -1.50
C LYS A 217 18.63 10.79 -0.33
N GLU A 218 17.39 11.17 -0.62
CA GLU A 218 16.33 11.35 0.36
C GLU A 218 15.89 9.99 0.95
N ALA A 219 15.68 8.99 0.09
CA ALA A 219 15.36 7.63 0.50
C ALA A 219 16.41 7.06 1.46
N LYS A 220 17.71 7.17 1.13
CA LYS A 220 18.82 6.72 2.01
C LYS A 220 18.84 7.45 3.36
N LYS A 221 18.55 8.76 3.39
CA LYS A 221 18.46 9.53 4.64
C LYS A 221 17.31 9.01 5.50
N LEU A 222 16.17 8.71 4.87
CA LEU A 222 14.99 8.19 5.55
C LEU A 222 15.21 6.77 6.08
N GLU A 223 15.80 5.87 5.28
CA GLU A 223 16.21 4.53 5.72
C GLU A 223 17.06 4.59 6.99
N LYS A 224 18.08 5.44 6.98
CA LYS A 224 18.96 5.64 8.16
C LYS A 224 18.17 6.14 9.37
N LYS A 225 17.24 7.10 9.17
CA LYS A 225 16.40 7.65 10.25
C LYS A 225 15.47 6.58 10.84
N LEU A 226 14.87 5.77 10.00
CA LEU A 226 13.95 4.71 10.41
C LEU A 226 14.67 3.47 10.95
N ARG A 227 16.01 3.45 10.92
CA ARG A 227 16.83 2.28 11.27
C ARG A 227 16.32 1.02 10.55
N LEU A 228 15.84 1.20 9.33
CA LEU A 228 15.50 0.07 8.47
C LEU A 228 16.81 -0.68 8.23
N ALA A 229 17.07 -1.66 9.09
CA ALA A 229 18.21 -2.51 8.97
C ALA A 229 18.21 -3.10 7.56
N THR A 230 19.37 -3.14 6.95
CA THR A 230 19.64 -4.09 5.88
C THR A 230 19.32 -5.46 6.46
N GLN A 231 18.10 -5.98 6.25
CA GLN A 231 17.77 -7.34 6.64
C GLN A 231 18.75 -8.30 5.96
N PRO A 232 19.23 -9.31 6.68
CA PRO A 232 20.21 -10.26 6.17
C PRO A 232 19.65 -11.07 5.01
#